data_6d425e5fb89a3b1c42ce20756b003279
#
_entry.id   6d425e5fb89a3b1c42ce20756b003279
#
_cell.length_a   1.000
_cell.length_b   1.000
_cell.length_c   1.000
_cell.angle_alpha   90.00
_cell.angle_beta   90.00
_cell.angle_gamma   90.00
#
_symmetry.space_group_name_H-M   'P 1'
#
loop_
_entity.id
_entity.type
_entity.pdbx_description
1 polymer ?
#
loop_
_entity_poly.entity_id
_entity_poly.type
_entity_poly.pdbx_seq_one_letter_code
_entity_poly.pdbx_strand_id
1 'polypeptide(L)'
;MDYLSTTSSVLHPGSPIAAAGPSAKEDYALDGPTVSIIIPAYKVASFIDETLKSVFAQTFTDYEVLVVNDGSPDTEEFERAINPYLDRIRYLKQENRGASVARNSGLLSARGKFVAFLDADDLWLPTYLEAQMKFIHERGCDLVCADATFFGDTANERRTYMDTLMNDAPAADDVTFLQLVDAERSLITSGVVARRAPIMEVGLFDEALRNAQDLDLWLRLARSGARLSYQRRVLLKYRCRPDGLTGDAVNSHRRELRVFDKIEQSYDLSPQERGKIIEVIRNRRALLEFELGKLHAAQGDEVQSRESFARADHLRRTWKTRVALWLNRVSPNLLKAICSRRV
;
A
#
# COMPACT_ATOMS: atom_id res chain seq x y z
N MET A 1 -66.71 -20.34 3.86
CA MET A 1 -67.21 -19.59 2.70
C MET A 1 -66.51 -18.23 2.78
N ASP A 2 -65.47 -18.17 2.05
CA ASP A 2 -65.21 -17.36 0.85
C ASP A 2 -64.70 -15.96 1.19
N TYR A 3 -63.74 -15.34 0.64
CA TYR A 3 -62.87 -15.56 -0.53
C TYR A 3 -61.65 -14.66 -0.39
N LEU A 4 -60.51 -15.12 -0.86
CA LEU A 4 -59.30 -14.38 -1.08
C LEU A 4 -59.49 -13.25 -2.10
N SER A 5 -58.84 -12.11 -1.89
CA SER A 5 -58.46 -11.24 -3.00
C SER A 5 -57.06 -10.65 -2.78
N THR A 6 -56.15 -11.15 -3.56
CA THR A 6 -54.80 -10.64 -3.79
C THR A 6 -54.87 -9.34 -4.58
N THR A 7 -54.20 -8.30 -4.12
CA THR A 7 -53.83 -7.17 -4.98
C THR A 7 -52.29 -7.03 -5.02
N SER A 8 -51.79 -7.39 -6.17
CA SER A 8 -50.43 -7.13 -6.62
C SER A 8 -50.24 -5.63 -6.85
N SER A 9 -49.34 -4.97 -6.15
CA SER A 9 -48.90 -3.62 -6.48
C SER A 9 -47.56 -3.67 -7.23
N VAL A 10 -47.63 -3.31 -8.50
CA VAL A 10 -46.55 -3.08 -9.42
C VAL A 10 -45.71 -1.89 -8.96
N LEU A 11 -44.44 -2.08 -8.70
CA LEU A 11 -43.45 -1.01 -8.45
C LEU A 11 -42.98 -0.44 -9.80
N HIS A 12 -43.23 0.85 -10.02
CA HIS A 12 -42.69 1.63 -11.12
C HIS A 12 -41.20 1.98 -10.84
N PRO A 13 -40.28 1.88 -11.82
CA PRO A 13 -38.91 2.37 -11.69
C PRO A 13 -38.87 3.85 -12.13
N GLY A 14 -38.29 4.71 -11.31
CA GLY A 14 -37.92 6.06 -11.76
C GLY A 14 -38.12 7.17 -10.75
N SER A 15 -37.21 7.32 -9.82
CA SER A 15 -36.94 8.62 -9.18
C SER A 15 -35.42 8.75 -8.93
N PRO A 16 -34.81 9.91 -9.25
CA PRO A 16 -33.36 10.08 -9.08
C PRO A 16 -33.02 10.14 -7.59
N ILE A 17 -32.10 9.32 -7.16
CA ILE A 17 -31.54 9.35 -5.81
C ILE A 17 -30.76 10.66 -5.69
N ALA A 18 -31.28 11.60 -4.94
CA ALA A 18 -30.57 12.80 -4.52
C ALA A 18 -29.31 12.39 -3.76
N ALA A 19 -28.15 12.95 -4.16
CA ALA A 19 -26.91 12.81 -3.47
C ALA A 19 -27.07 13.32 -2.02
N ALA A 20 -27.17 12.39 -1.08
CA ALA A 20 -27.08 12.71 0.34
C ALA A 20 -25.62 13.11 0.62
N GLY A 21 -25.43 14.33 1.08
CA GLY A 21 -24.16 14.79 1.63
C GLY A 21 -23.71 13.89 2.79
N PRO A 22 -22.44 14.00 3.25
CA PRO A 22 -21.86 13.08 4.22
C PRO A 22 -22.71 13.10 5.50
N SER A 23 -23.49 12.06 5.68
CA SER A 23 -24.18 11.78 6.93
C SER A 23 -23.08 11.53 7.97
N ALA A 24 -23.06 12.35 9.02
CA ALA A 24 -22.37 12.06 10.26
C ALA A 24 -22.91 10.74 10.80
N LYS A 25 -22.31 9.62 10.39
CA LYS A 25 -22.59 8.31 10.97
C LYS A 25 -22.13 8.37 12.41
N GLU A 26 -23.07 8.12 13.30
CA GLU A 26 -22.98 8.11 14.75
C GLU A 26 -21.65 7.51 15.24
N ASP A 27 -20.98 8.29 16.07
CA ASP A 27 -19.85 7.84 16.89
C ASP A 27 -20.41 6.79 17.89
N TYR A 28 -20.33 5.52 17.49
CA TYR A 28 -20.43 4.46 18.48
C TYR A 28 -19.24 4.64 19.45
N ALA A 29 -19.55 5.04 20.67
CA ALA A 29 -18.59 5.02 21.76
C ALA A 29 -18.14 3.57 21.96
N LEU A 30 -17.07 3.19 21.31
CA LEU A 30 -16.39 1.93 21.59
C LEU A 30 -15.59 2.16 22.87
N ASP A 31 -15.82 1.35 23.89
CA ASP A 31 -14.97 1.20 25.08
C ASP A 31 -13.61 0.62 24.66
N GLY A 32 -12.86 1.31 23.84
CA GLY A 32 -11.60 0.87 23.27
C GLY A 32 -10.64 2.04 23.00
N PRO A 33 -9.38 1.74 22.71
CA PRO A 33 -8.39 2.77 22.38
C PRO A 33 -8.75 3.48 21.08
N THR A 34 -8.29 4.72 20.94
CA THR A 34 -8.50 5.49 19.69
C THR A 34 -7.80 4.83 18.51
N VAL A 35 -6.57 4.32 18.67
CA VAL A 35 -5.75 3.75 17.59
C VAL A 35 -5.33 2.32 17.93
N SER A 36 -5.48 1.38 16.98
CA SER A 36 -4.86 0.06 17.02
C SER A 36 -3.64 0.04 16.10
N ILE A 37 -2.46 -0.15 16.65
CA ILE A 37 -1.19 -0.28 15.92
C ILE A 37 -1.03 -1.74 15.52
N ILE A 38 -0.88 -2.03 14.24
CA ILE A 38 -0.76 -3.38 13.69
C ILE A 38 0.64 -3.57 13.13
N ILE A 39 1.38 -4.53 13.71
CA ILE A 39 2.78 -4.83 13.38
C ILE A 39 2.86 -6.29 12.90
N PRO A 40 2.85 -6.55 11.58
CA PRO A 40 3.10 -7.88 11.06
C PRO A 40 4.59 -8.22 11.17
N ALA A 41 4.93 -9.45 11.59
CA ALA A 41 6.29 -9.87 11.86
C ALA A 41 6.64 -11.19 11.16
N TYR A 42 7.69 -11.16 10.32
CA TYR A 42 8.29 -12.34 9.69
C TYR A 42 9.77 -12.10 9.40
N LYS A 43 10.68 -12.88 9.99
CA LYS A 43 12.15 -12.73 9.91
C LYS A 43 12.65 -11.35 10.35
N VAL A 44 12.18 -10.89 11.51
CA VAL A 44 12.45 -9.55 12.03
C VAL A 44 12.84 -9.53 13.51
N ALA A 45 13.27 -10.68 14.07
CA ALA A 45 13.69 -10.77 15.47
C ALA A 45 14.77 -9.75 15.86
N SER A 46 15.67 -9.42 14.94
CA SER A 46 16.74 -8.44 15.15
C SER A 46 16.31 -6.98 15.12
N PHE A 47 15.08 -6.68 14.68
CA PHE A 47 14.60 -5.31 14.48
C PHE A 47 13.44 -4.93 15.42
N ILE A 48 12.63 -5.91 15.83
CA ILE A 48 11.35 -5.69 16.55
C ILE A 48 11.52 -4.90 17.85
N ASP A 49 12.61 -5.08 18.56
CA ASP A 49 12.89 -4.35 19.81
C ASP A 49 13.01 -2.83 19.56
N GLU A 50 13.72 -2.44 18.51
CA GLU A 50 13.88 -1.05 18.10
C GLU A 50 12.54 -0.46 17.63
N THR A 51 11.76 -1.21 16.86
CA THR A 51 10.42 -0.84 16.41
C THR A 51 9.48 -0.61 17.60
N LEU A 52 9.42 -1.54 18.56
CA LEU A 52 8.57 -1.40 19.75
C LEU A 52 9.00 -0.23 20.63
N LYS A 53 10.30 0.01 20.79
CA LYS A 53 10.81 1.21 21.49
C LYS A 53 10.29 2.49 20.82
N SER A 54 10.24 2.56 19.50
CA SER A 54 9.73 3.71 18.77
C SER A 54 8.21 3.91 18.97
N VAL A 55 7.46 2.82 19.07
CA VAL A 55 6.02 2.84 19.38
C VAL A 55 5.78 3.32 20.82
N PHE A 56 6.51 2.79 21.77
CA PHE A 56 6.32 3.17 23.19
C PHE A 56 6.91 4.53 23.56
N ALA A 57 7.63 5.18 22.66
CA ALA A 57 8.08 6.56 22.76
C ALA A 57 7.08 7.59 22.17
N GLN A 58 5.90 7.16 21.68
CA GLN A 58 4.92 8.08 21.12
C GLN A 58 4.34 9.04 22.17
N THR A 59 4.17 10.31 21.77
CA THR A 59 3.53 11.34 22.62
C THR A 59 2.02 11.15 22.73
N PHE A 60 1.38 10.56 21.71
CA PHE A 60 -0.01 10.14 21.76
C PHE A 60 -0.10 8.78 22.49
N THR A 61 -0.95 8.65 23.51
CA THR A 61 -0.95 7.48 24.43
C THR A 61 -2.21 6.60 24.34
N ASP A 62 -3.28 7.05 23.68
CA ASP A 62 -4.53 6.31 23.57
C ASP A 62 -4.51 5.31 22.42
N TYR A 63 -3.71 4.25 22.58
CA TYR A 63 -3.56 3.18 21.58
C TYR A 63 -3.39 1.80 22.21
N GLU A 64 -3.64 0.76 21.41
CA GLU A 64 -3.20 -0.61 21.65
C GLU A 64 -2.19 -1.05 20.59
N VAL A 65 -1.37 -2.06 20.90
CA VAL A 65 -0.38 -2.62 19.97
C VAL A 65 -0.69 -4.09 19.73
N LEU A 66 -0.87 -4.45 18.45
CA LEU A 66 -1.06 -5.83 18.01
C LEU A 66 0.19 -6.26 17.22
N VAL A 67 0.91 -7.23 17.74
CA VAL A 67 2.08 -7.82 17.05
C VAL A 67 1.67 -9.19 16.52
N VAL A 68 1.74 -9.38 15.20
CA VAL A 68 1.29 -10.61 14.53
C VAL A 68 2.48 -11.35 13.96
N ASN A 69 2.90 -12.43 14.62
CA ASN A 69 3.93 -13.34 14.12
C ASN A 69 3.32 -14.26 13.04
N ASP A 70 3.73 -14.07 11.80
CA ASP A 70 3.28 -14.83 10.64
C ASP A 70 4.12 -16.10 10.41
N GLY A 71 4.26 -16.93 11.45
CA GLY A 71 4.96 -18.19 11.38
C GLY A 71 6.44 -18.03 11.04
N SER A 72 7.10 -17.07 11.68
CA SER A 72 8.48 -16.76 11.42
C SER A 72 9.44 -17.88 11.83
N PRO A 73 10.44 -18.24 11.00
CA PRO A 73 11.44 -19.26 11.36
C PRO A 73 12.33 -18.83 12.55
N ASP A 74 12.49 -17.54 12.81
CA ASP A 74 13.21 -16.95 13.95
C ASP A 74 12.27 -16.68 15.15
N THR A 75 11.17 -17.44 15.29
CA THR A 75 10.13 -17.20 16.32
C THR A 75 10.71 -17.22 17.74
N GLU A 76 11.64 -18.10 18.05
CA GLU A 76 12.21 -18.18 19.41
C GLU A 76 13.04 -16.93 19.76
N GLU A 77 13.83 -16.43 18.82
CA GLU A 77 14.55 -15.16 18.96
C GLU A 77 13.60 -13.97 19.02
N PHE A 78 12.58 -14.00 18.16
CA PHE A 78 11.53 -12.98 18.12
C PHE A 78 10.77 -12.90 19.45
N GLU A 79 10.31 -14.03 20.01
CA GLU A 79 9.59 -14.09 21.28
C GLU A 79 10.48 -13.64 22.44
N ARG A 80 11.79 -13.94 22.40
CA ARG A 80 12.75 -13.38 23.38
C ARG A 80 12.85 -11.86 23.29
N ALA A 81 12.87 -11.32 22.06
CA ALA A 81 12.98 -9.88 21.84
C ALA A 81 11.72 -9.11 22.29
N ILE A 82 10.53 -9.67 22.09
CA ILE A 82 9.27 -9.03 22.53
C ILE A 82 8.91 -9.30 24.00
N ASN A 83 9.59 -10.23 24.69
CA ASN A 83 9.28 -10.61 26.06
C ASN A 83 9.17 -9.41 27.05
N PRO A 84 10.01 -8.37 26.97
CA PRO A 84 9.89 -7.18 27.84
C PRO A 84 8.62 -6.36 27.63
N TYR A 85 7.84 -6.64 26.59
CA TYR A 85 6.68 -5.85 26.17
C TYR A 85 5.37 -6.63 26.23
N LEU A 86 5.37 -7.91 26.65
CA LEU A 86 4.19 -8.79 26.60
C LEU A 86 3.00 -8.27 27.41
N ASP A 87 3.23 -7.48 28.44
CA ASP A 87 2.21 -6.82 29.25
C ASP A 87 1.57 -5.58 28.56
N ARG A 88 2.20 -5.09 27.50
CA ARG A 88 1.84 -3.87 26.77
C ARG A 88 1.40 -4.13 25.34
N ILE A 89 1.53 -5.36 24.83
CA ILE A 89 1.16 -5.76 23.47
C ILE A 89 0.15 -6.90 23.50
N ARG A 90 -0.64 -6.99 22.44
CA ARG A 90 -1.43 -8.18 22.14
C ARG A 90 -0.67 -8.98 21.08
N TYR A 91 -0.07 -10.08 21.51
CA TYR A 91 0.70 -10.96 20.66
C TYR A 91 -0.20 -12.01 20.02
N LEU A 92 -0.20 -12.07 18.68
CA LEU A 92 -0.91 -13.05 17.87
C LEU A 92 0.11 -13.89 17.12
N LYS A 93 -0.14 -15.20 16.99
CA LYS A 93 0.72 -16.13 16.27
C LYS A 93 -0.13 -16.93 15.29
N GLN A 94 0.33 -17.06 14.06
CA GLN A 94 -0.32 -17.82 13.00
C GLN A 94 0.70 -18.60 12.17
N GLU A 95 0.24 -19.54 11.35
CA GLU A 95 1.06 -20.13 10.30
C GLU A 95 1.39 -19.09 9.22
N ASN A 96 2.55 -19.23 8.55
CA ASN A 96 2.96 -18.29 7.52
C ASN A 96 1.98 -18.29 6.34
N ARG A 97 1.28 -17.19 6.18
CA ARG A 97 0.32 -16.94 5.08
C ARG A 97 0.58 -15.62 4.38
N GLY A 98 1.62 -14.88 4.79
CA GLY A 98 2.04 -13.62 4.18
C GLY A 98 1.48 -12.37 4.85
N ALA A 99 2.08 -11.23 4.51
CA ALA A 99 1.82 -9.94 5.16
C ALA A 99 0.36 -9.48 5.08
N SER A 100 -0.39 -9.81 4.00
CA SER A 100 -1.82 -9.51 3.88
C SER A 100 -2.62 -10.19 4.99
N VAL A 101 -2.41 -11.50 5.18
CA VAL A 101 -3.12 -12.29 6.20
C VAL A 101 -2.73 -11.82 7.60
N ALA A 102 -1.45 -11.54 7.84
CA ALA A 102 -1.00 -11.03 9.13
C ALA A 102 -1.64 -9.66 9.46
N ARG A 103 -1.69 -8.73 8.49
CA ARG A 103 -2.37 -7.45 8.70
C ARG A 103 -3.89 -7.63 8.90
N ASN A 104 -4.52 -8.55 8.17
CA ASN A 104 -5.94 -8.87 8.35
C ASN A 104 -6.23 -9.45 9.74
N SER A 105 -5.39 -10.36 10.24
CA SER A 105 -5.50 -10.89 11.62
C SER A 105 -5.43 -9.76 12.65
N GLY A 106 -4.52 -8.81 12.45
CA GLY A 106 -4.44 -7.60 13.26
C GLY A 106 -5.69 -6.73 13.16
N LEU A 107 -6.20 -6.45 11.95
CA LEU A 107 -7.40 -5.64 11.69
C LEU A 107 -8.66 -6.24 12.32
N LEU A 108 -8.83 -7.56 12.22
CA LEU A 108 -9.96 -8.28 12.81
C LEU A 108 -9.89 -8.31 14.35
N SER A 109 -8.69 -8.25 14.92
CA SER A 109 -8.46 -8.22 16.36
C SER A 109 -8.45 -6.79 16.92
N ALA A 110 -8.35 -5.76 16.08
CA ALA A 110 -8.27 -4.36 16.45
C ALA A 110 -9.57 -3.85 17.08
N ARG A 111 -9.44 -3.04 18.15
CA ARG A 111 -10.56 -2.41 18.86
C ARG A 111 -10.65 -0.91 18.60
N GLY A 112 -9.57 -0.31 18.09
CA GLY A 112 -9.50 1.12 17.79
C GLY A 112 -10.43 1.57 16.67
N LYS A 113 -10.88 2.82 16.75
CA LYS A 113 -11.61 3.50 15.67
C LYS A 113 -10.71 3.72 14.45
N PHE A 114 -9.43 3.96 14.71
CA PHE A 114 -8.39 4.09 13.72
C PHE A 114 -7.41 2.90 13.81
N VAL A 115 -6.77 2.62 12.71
CA VAL A 115 -5.68 1.67 12.62
C VAL A 115 -4.44 2.35 12.07
N ALA A 116 -3.29 2.00 12.60
CA ALA A 116 -1.99 2.42 12.12
C ALA A 116 -1.18 1.19 11.78
N PHE A 117 -0.57 1.17 10.59
CA PHE A 117 0.28 0.07 10.17
C PHE A 117 1.75 0.43 10.37
N LEU A 118 2.53 -0.51 10.88
CA LEU A 118 3.97 -0.35 11.04
C LEU A 118 4.67 -1.68 10.72
N ASP A 119 5.53 -1.69 9.73
CA ASP A 119 6.36 -2.86 9.46
C ASP A 119 7.40 -3.04 10.58
N ALA A 120 7.66 -4.29 10.98
CA ALA A 120 8.41 -4.62 12.19
C ALA A 120 9.91 -4.30 12.15
N ASP A 121 10.37 -3.67 11.09
CA ASP A 121 11.73 -3.18 10.88
C ASP A 121 11.81 -1.65 10.66
N ASP A 122 10.66 -0.95 10.63
CA ASP A 122 10.57 0.51 10.52
C ASP A 122 10.49 1.18 11.91
N LEU A 123 10.73 2.49 11.94
CA LEU A 123 10.73 3.28 13.18
C LEU A 123 9.87 4.53 13.03
N TRP A 124 8.98 4.79 13.99
CA TRP A 124 8.28 6.06 14.08
C TRP A 124 9.05 7.10 14.86
N LEU A 125 8.94 8.37 14.47
CA LEU A 125 9.39 9.49 15.30
C LEU A 125 8.38 9.72 16.44
N PRO A 126 8.80 10.28 17.59
CA PRO A 126 7.96 10.37 18.79
C PRO A 126 6.60 11.06 18.61
N THR A 127 6.47 11.95 17.65
CA THR A 127 5.23 12.69 17.37
C THR A 127 4.40 12.13 16.21
N TYR A 128 4.70 10.90 15.74
CA TYR A 128 4.02 10.34 14.56
C TYR A 128 2.51 10.22 14.76
N LEU A 129 2.05 9.51 15.78
CA LEU A 129 0.61 9.32 16.00
C LEU A 129 -0.11 10.63 16.28
N GLU A 130 0.45 11.51 17.11
CA GLU A 130 -0.13 12.80 17.43
C GLU A 130 -0.32 13.66 16.17
N ALA A 131 0.70 13.74 15.32
CA ALA A 131 0.65 14.52 14.07
C ALA A 131 -0.36 13.94 13.06
N GLN A 132 -0.43 12.61 12.93
CA GLN A 132 -1.36 11.94 12.04
C GLN A 132 -2.82 12.11 12.51
N MET A 133 -3.09 11.92 13.79
CA MET A 133 -4.43 12.12 14.36
C MET A 133 -4.90 13.56 14.26
N LYS A 134 -4.01 14.52 14.54
CA LYS A 134 -4.28 15.94 14.34
C LYS A 134 -4.65 16.23 12.88
N PHE A 135 -3.86 15.73 11.92
CA PHE A 135 -4.09 15.94 10.49
C PHE A 135 -5.45 15.35 10.04
N ILE A 136 -5.77 14.12 10.46
CA ILE A 136 -7.06 13.49 10.17
C ILE A 136 -8.21 14.35 10.69
N HIS A 137 -8.09 14.85 11.91
CA HIS A 137 -9.14 15.67 12.53
C HIS A 137 -9.32 17.00 11.80
N GLU A 138 -8.23 17.69 11.47
CA GLU A 138 -8.27 19.00 10.80
C GLU A 138 -8.76 18.90 9.34
N ARG A 139 -8.39 17.85 8.62
CA ARG A 139 -8.73 17.66 7.21
C ARG A 139 -10.02 16.87 7.00
N GLY A 140 -10.47 16.11 7.99
CA GLY A 140 -11.63 15.22 7.87
C GLY A 140 -11.42 14.08 6.87
N CYS A 141 -10.17 13.62 6.68
CA CYS A 141 -9.84 12.50 5.80
C CYS A 141 -10.04 11.16 6.51
N ASP A 142 -10.17 10.08 5.73
CA ASP A 142 -10.33 8.72 6.23
C ASP A 142 -8.99 8.00 6.35
N LEU A 143 -7.98 8.45 5.60
CA LEU A 143 -6.62 7.93 5.62
C LEU A 143 -5.64 9.07 5.42
N VAL A 144 -4.55 9.06 6.20
CA VAL A 144 -3.40 9.93 5.97
C VAL A 144 -2.10 9.12 5.96
N CYS A 145 -1.18 9.49 5.06
CA CYS A 145 0.17 8.95 4.99
C CYS A 145 1.19 10.05 5.29
N ALA A 146 2.15 9.75 6.17
CA ALA A 146 3.31 10.62 6.44
C ALA A 146 4.50 10.29 5.55
N ASP A 147 5.43 11.25 5.41
CA ASP A 147 6.69 11.05 4.71
C ASP A 147 7.73 10.32 5.58
N ALA A 148 8.68 9.67 4.95
CA ALA A 148 9.73 8.86 5.57
C ALA A 148 11.13 9.29 5.13
N THR A 149 12.12 9.16 6.01
CA THR A 149 13.53 9.09 5.61
C THR A 149 13.96 7.64 5.47
N PHE A 150 14.86 7.38 4.52
CA PHE A 150 15.47 6.06 4.36
C PHE A 150 16.65 5.88 5.31
N PHE A 151 16.85 4.65 5.79
CA PHE A 151 18.03 4.27 6.57
C PHE A 151 18.36 2.78 6.38
N GLY A 152 19.52 2.34 6.86
CA GLY A 152 20.01 0.98 6.66
C GLY A 152 20.84 0.87 5.38
N ASP A 153 20.65 -0.17 4.57
CA ASP A 153 21.41 -0.38 3.33
C ASP A 153 20.79 0.40 2.16
N THR A 154 21.13 1.68 2.08
CA THR A 154 20.59 2.57 1.04
C THR A 154 21.56 3.67 0.63
N ALA A 155 21.53 4.02 -0.66
CA ALA A 155 22.19 5.21 -1.20
C ALA A 155 21.32 6.48 -1.07
N ASN A 156 20.07 6.36 -0.57
CA ASN A 156 19.08 7.43 -0.56
C ASN A 156 18.92 8.12 0.81
N GLU A 157 19.87 7.99 1.73
CA GLU A 157 19.78 8.55 3.09
C GLU A 157 19.48 10.07 3.16
N ARG A 158 19.78 10.81 2.08
CA ARG A 158 19.57 12.27 2.01
C ARG A 158 18.22 12.69 1.42
N ARG A 159 17.42 11.73 0.94
CA ARG A 159 16.12 11.99 0.31
C ARG A 159 15.00 11.39 1.14
N THR A 160 13.85 12.02 1.10
CA THR A 160 12.64 11.42 1.68
C THR A 160 11.98 10.47 0.69
N TYR A 161 11.08 9.63 1.18
CA TYR A 161 10.26 8.73 0.36
C TYR A 161 9.45 9.54 -0.67
N MET A 162 8.79 10.61 -0.21
CA MET A 162 7.97 11.44 -1.08
C MET A 162 8.81 12.29 -2.04
N ASP A 163 10.02 12.74 -1.66
CA ASP A 163 10.93 13.39 -2.60
C ASP A 163 11.41 12.46 -3.72
N THR A 164 11.44 11.18 -3.45
CA THR A 164 11.86 10.17 -4.43
C THR A 164 10.73 9.80 -5.39
N LEU A 165 9.51 9.66 -4.89
CA LEU A 165 8.37 9.13 -5.64
C LEU A 165 7.30 10.18 -6.00
N MET A 166 7.27 11.30 -5.27
CA MET A 166 6.23 12.33 -5.37
C MET A 166 6.83 13.74 -5.43
N ASN A 167 7.93 13.92 -6.17
CA ASN A 167 8.76 15.13 -6.14
C ASN A 167 7.97 16.42 -6.38
N ASP A 168 7.02 16.41 -7.31
CA ASP A 168 6.21 17.58 -7.70
C ASP A 168 4.92 17.74 -6.87
N ALA A 169 4.74 16.92 -5.83
CA ALA A 169 3.56 16.97 -4.98
C ALA A 169 3.62 18.16 -4.00
N PRO A 170 2.48 18.84 -3.70
CA PRO A 170 2.40 19.84 -2.66
C PRO A 170 2.70 19.25 -1.26
N ALA A 171 2.85 20.11 -0.27
CA ALA A 171 3.20 19.69 1.10
C ALA A 171 2.17 18.74 1.74
N ALA A 172 0.90 18.88 1.38
CA ALA A 172 -0.19 18.00 1.76
C ALA A 172 -1.33 18.15 0.77
N ASP A 173 -1.97 17.04 0.39
CA ASP A 173 -3.10 17.02 -0.53
C ASP A 173 -3.92 15.73 -0.40
N ASP A 174 -5.08 15.71 -1.03
CA ASP A 174 -5.88 14.50 -1.20
C ASP A 174 -5.31 13.63 -2.34
N VAL A 175 -5.53 12.33 -2.24
CA VAL A 175 -5.02 11.33 -3.18
C VAL A 175 -6.19 10.70 -3.92
N THR A 176 -6.18 10.82 -5.23
CA THR A 176 -7.23 10.26 -6.08
C THR A 176 -6.88 8.85 -6.56
N PHE A 177 -7.91 8.10 -6.97
CA PHE A 177 -7.74 6.79 -7.58
C PHE A 177 -6.78 6.81 -8.79
N LEU A 178 -6.94 7.79 -9.69
CA LEU A 178 -6.08 7.88 -10.88
C LEU A 178 -4.62 8.18 -10.54
N GLN A 179 -4.37 9.03 -9.55
CA GLN A 179 -3.00 9.32 -9.09
C GLN A 179 -2.32 8.11 -8.47
N LEU A 180 -3.08 7.23 -7.80
CA LEU A 180 -2.55 5.94 -7.33
C LEU A 180 -2.25 4.99 -8.48
N VAL A 181 -3.12 4.89 -9.48
CA VAL A 181 -2.92 4.04 -10.66
C VAL A 181 -1.71 4.49 -11.48
N ASP A 182 -1.53 5.79 -11.69
CA ASP A 182 -0.39 6.35 -12.44
C ASP A 182 0.90 6.44 -11.63
N ALA A 183 0.83 6.09 -10.34
CA ALA A 183 1.90 6.25 -9.35
C ALA A 183 2.44 7.69 -9.23
N GLU A 184 1.62 8.70 -9.56
CA GLU A 184 1.90 10.09 -9.22
C GLU A 184 1.90 10.30 -7.71
N ARG A 185 1.16 9.44 -7.00
CA ARG A 185 1.10 9.40 -5.53
C ARG A 185 1.33 7.97 -5.04
N SER A 186 2.13 7.84 -4.02
CA SER A 186 2.45 6.56 -3.39
C SER A 186 2.34 6.70 -1.88
N LEU A 187 1.65 5.74 -1.24
CA LEU A 187 1.39 5.75 0.19
C LEU A 187 2.10 4.56 0.83
N ILE A 188 3.16 4.85 1.59
CA ILE A 188 3.93 3.84 2.31
C ILE A 188 3.13 3.29 3.50
N THR A 189 3.00 1.98 3.59
CA THR A 189 2.16 1.32 4.60
C THR A 189 2.52 1.72 6.02
N SER A 190 3.81 1.75 6.38
CA SER A 190 4.29 2.16 7.72
C SER A 190 4.01 3.63 8.06
N GLY A 191 3.65 4.44 7.07
CA GLY A 191 3.29 5.85 7.22
C GLY A 191 1.79 6.10 7.32
N VAL A 192 0.94 5.05 7.29
CA VAL A 192 -0.50 5.19 7.20
C VAL A 192 -1.18 5.08 8.55
N VAL A 193 -2.06 6.06 8.83
CA VAL A 193 -3.16 5.95 9.81
C VAL A 193 -4.48 6.10 9.07
N ALA A 194 -5.44 5.21 9.32
CA ALA A 194 -6.72 5.20 8.63
C ALA A 194 -7.89 4.88 9.57
N ARG A 195 -9.10 5.32 9.23
CA ARG A 195 -10.33 4.82 9.86
C ARG A 195 -10.48 3.32 9.59
N ARG A 196 -10.77 2.55 10.64
CA ARG A 196 -10.91 1.09 10.51
C ARG A 196 -12.15 0.68 9.71
N ALA A 197 -13.27 1.37 9.90
CA ALA A 197 -14.54 1.00 9.26
C ALA A 197 -14.47 0.98 7.72
N PRO A 198 -13.97 1.98 6.99
CA PRO A 198 -13.82 1.91 5.53
C PRO A 198 -12.96 0.74 5.06
N ILE A 199 -11.90 0.39 5.80
CA ILE A 199 -11.04 -0.77 5.46
C ILE A 199 -11.84 -2.08 5.56
N MET A 200 -12.64 -2.22 6.62
CA MET A 200 -13.51 -3.39 6.79
C MET A 200 -14.58 -3.47 5.69
N GLU A 201 -15.19 -2.34 5.32
CA GLU A 201 -16.24 -2.25 4.30
C GLU A 201 -15.73 -2.63 2.90
N VAL A 202 -14.50 -2.25 2.53
CA VAL A 202 -13.92 -2.60 1.23
C VAL A 202 -13.29 -4.00 1.20
N GLY A 203 -13.32 -4.78 2.30
CA GLY A 203 -12.94 -6.19 2.33
C GLY A 203 -11.47 -6.44 2.68
N LEU A 204 -10.84 -5.59 3.51
CA LEU A 204 -9.50 -5.83 4.07
C LEU A 204 -8.39 -5.86 2.99
N PHE A 205 -7.19 -6.37 3.36
CA PHE A 205 -6.13 -6.68 2.39
C PHE A 205 -6.50 -7.95 1.60
N ASP A 206 -6.26 -7.96 0.30
CA ASP A 206 -6.47 -9.14 -0.54
C ASP A 206 -5.39 -10.20 -0.24
N GLU A 207 -5.80 -11.34 0.29
CA GLU A 207 -4.92 -12.43 0.69
C GLU A 207 -4.31 -13.18 -0.51
N ALA A 208 -4.91 -13.06 -1.70
CA ALA A 208 -4.35 -13.61 -2.93
C ALA A 208 -3.14 -12.80 -3.43
N LEU A 209 -3.03 -11.54 -2.99
CA LEU A 209 -1.92 -10.68 -3.32
C LEU A 209 -0.82 -10.79 -2.23
N ARG A 210 0.24 -11.53 -2.53
CA ARG A 210 1.40 -11.63 -1.61
C ARG A 210 2.22 -10.33 -1.52
N ASN A 211 1.99 -9.39 -2.43
CA ASN A 211 2.72 -8.12 -2.54
C ASN A 211 1.88 -7.11 -3.34
N ALA A 212 2.14 -5.80 -3.18
CA ALA A 212 1.33 -4.68 -3.66
C ALA A 212 -0.13 -4.74 -3.15
N GLN A 213 -0.34 -5.44 -2.04
CA GLN A 213 -1.62 -5.55 -1.35
C GLN A 213 -2.07 -4.22 -0.76
N ASP A 214 -1.13 -3.36 -0.42
CA ASP A 214 -1.35 -1.99 0.05
C ASP A 214 -1.90 -1.11 -1.08
N LEU A 215 -1.28 -1.12 -2.25
CA LEU A 215 -1.79 -0.40 -3.43
C LEU A 215 -3.22 -0.85 -3.76
N ASP A 216 -3.50 -2.16 -3.78
CA ASP A 216 -4.85 -2.66 -4.02
C ASP A 216 -5.86 -2.14 -2.98
N LEU A 217 -5.50 -2.15 -1.70
CA LEU A 217 -6.37 -1.65 -0.64
C LEU A 217 -6.61 -0.13 -0.78
N TRP A 218 -5.55 0.66 -1.04
CA TRP A 218 -5.68 2.11 -1.23
C TRP A 218 -6.55 2.44 -2.45
N LEU A 219 -6.45 1.68 -3.53
CA LEU A 219 -7.30 1.83 -4.71
C LEU A 219 -8.77 1.53 -4.41
N ARG A 220 -9.06 0.45 -3.66
CA ARG A 220 -10.44 0.13 -3.25
C ARG A 220 -11.02 1.20 -2.32
N LEU A 221 -10.24 1.71 -1.38
CA LEU A 221 -10.64 2.82 -0.51
C LEU A 221 -10.91 4.10 -1.31
N ALA A 222 -9.99 4.51 -2.20
CA ALA A 222 -10.20 5.70 -3.03
C ALA A 222 -11.48 5.57 -3.89
N ARG A 223 -11.77 4.36 -4.37
CA ARG A 223 -12.97 4.11 -5.19
C ARG A 223 -14.26 4.07 -4.36
N SER A 224 -14.22 3.66 -3.11
CA SER A 224 -15.39 3.65 -2.22
C SER A 224 -15.83 5.07 -1.80
N GLY A 225 -15.06 6.10 -2.17
CA GLY A 225 -15.31 7.48 -1.79
C GLY A 225 -14.63 7.90 -0.49
N ALA A 226 -13.78 7.04 0.09
CA ALA A 226 -12.95 7.41 1.22
C ALA A 226 -11.95 8.50 0.80
N ARG A 227 -11.76 9.50 1.67
CA ARG A 227 -10.81 10.58 1.45
C ARG A 227 -9.42 10.16 1.92
N LEU A 228 -8.54 9.88 0.97
CA LEU A 228 -7.13 9.58 1.21
C LEU A 228 -6.31 10.86 1.08
N SER A 229 -5.40 11.09 2.02
CA SER A 229 -4.54 12.28 2.02
C SER A 229 -3.10 11.89 2.38
N TYR A 230 -2.17 12.79 2.12
CA TYR A 230 -0.79 12.68 2.60
C TYR A 230 -0.29 14.01 3.17
N GLN A 231 0.77 13.94 3.98
CA GLN A 231 1.55 15.09 4.42
C GLN A 231 3.04 14.81 4.25
N ARG A 232 3.79 15.80 3.70
CA ARG A 232 5.26 15.69 3.50
C ARG A 232 6.06 15.96 4.78
N ARG A 233 5.42 15.77 5.93
CA ARG A 233 6.12 15.80 7.20
C ARG A 233 6.79 14.46 7.43
N VAL A 234 8.11 14.47 7.57
CA VAL A 234 8.86 13.26 7.92
C VAL A 234 8.54 12.86 9.36
N LEU A 235 7.89 11.73 9.52
CA LEU A 235 7.43 11.22 10.82
C LEU A 235 7.88 9.78 11.08
N LEU A 236 8.56 9.15 10.11
CA LEU A 236 9.08 7.79 10.28
C LEU A 236 10.40 7.62 9.54
N LYS A 237 11.13 6.56 9.90
CA LYS A 237 12.32 6.06 9.22
C LYS A 237 11.97 4.71 8.59
N TYR A 238 12.14 4.62 7.28
CA TYR A 238 11.92 3.40 6.48
C TYR A 238 13.23 2.65 6.30
N ARG A 239 13.28 1.40 6.74
CA ARG A 239 14.48 0.58 6.66
C ARG A 239 14.63 -0.06 5.29
N CYS A 240 15.75 0.20 4.66
CA CYS A 240 16.15 -0.51 3.45
C CYS A 240 16.97 -1.74 3.83
N ARG A 241 16.55 -2.91 3.32
CA ARG A 241 17.23 -4.19 3.54
C ARG A 241 17.41 -4.93 2.23
N PRO A 242 18.55 -5.62 1.99
CA PRO A 242 18.76 -6.41 0.79
C PRO A 242 17.78 -7.58 0.65
N ASP A 243 17.37 -8.17 1.79
CA ASP A 243 16.43 -9.29 1.88
C ASP A 243 14.96 -8.83 2.10
N GLY A 244 14.70 -7.52 2.08
CA GLY A 244 13.38 -6.95 2.21
C GLY A 244 12.51 -7.13 0.95
N LEU A 245 11.19 -6.98 1.12
CA LEU A 245 10.23 -7.10 0.03
C LEU A 245 10.47 -6.09 -1.11
N THR A 246 11.05 -4.93 -0.82
CA THR A 246 11.37 -3.86 -1.78
C THR A 246 12.72 -4.05 -2.46
N GLY A 247 13.60 -4.93 -1.96
CA GLY A 247 14.91 -5.20 -2.52
C GLY A 247 14.88 -5.87 -3.90
N ASP A 248 13.78 -6.53 -4.27
CA ASP A 248 13.60 -7.17 -5.58
C ASP A 248 12.75 -6.31 -6.52
N ALA A 249 13.42 -5.42 -7.25
CA ALA A 249 12.79 -4.50 -8.18
C ALA A 249 12.00 -5.21 -9.31
N VAL A 250 12.48 -6.37 -9.81
CA VAL A 250 11.78 -7.13 -10.87
C VAL A 250 10.44 -7.63 -10.35
N ASN A 251 10.44 -8.26 -9.19
CA ASN A 251 9.21 -8.73 -8.58
C ASN A 251 8.30 -7.57 -8.16
N SER A 252 8.85 -6.44 -7.72
CA SER A 252 8.05 -5.25 -7.39
C SER A 252 7.24 -4.78 -8.60
N HIS A 253 7.86 -4.60 -9.76
CA HIS A 253 7.17 -4.19 -11.00
C HIS A 253 6.11 -5.22 -11.46
N ARG A 254 6.45 -6.51 -11.40
CA ARG A 254 5.49 -7.58 -11.73
C ARG A 254 4.27 -7.61 -10.81
N ARG A 255 4.43 -7.20 -9.56
CA ARG A 255 3.34 -7.13 -8.56
C ARG A 255 2.37 -6.01 -8.89
N GLU A 256 2.89 -4.83 -9.23
CA GLU A 256 2.08 -3.70 -9.67
C GLU A 256 1.27 -4.05 -10.93
N LEU A 257 1.88 -4.75 -11.89
CA LEU A 257 1.18 -5.23 -13.08
C LEU A 257 -0.03 -6.14 -12.75
N ARG A 258 0.08 -7.01 -11.73
CA ARG A 258 -1.05 -7.86 -11.28
C ARG A 258 -2.20 -7.07 -10.67
N VAL A 259 -1.91 -5.98 -9.97
CA VAL A 259 -2.96 -5.09 -9.47
C VAL A 259 -3.74 -4.47 -10.63
N PHE A 260 -3.07 -4.10 -11.71
CA PHE A 260 -3.75 -3.59 -12.91
C PHE A 260 -4.62 -4.65 -13.59
N ASP A 261 -4.17 -5.92 -13.65
CA ASP A 261 -5.01 -7.01 -14.16
C ASP A 261 -6.30 -7.13 -13.34
N LYS A 262 -6.19 -7.03 -12.01
CA LYS A 262 -7.35 -7.04 -11.12
C LYS A 262 -8.29 -5.87 -11.36
N ILE A 263 -7.76 -4.65 -11.54
CA ILE A 263 -8.59 -3.45 -11.83
C ILE A 263 -9.39 -3.67 -13.12
N GLU A 264 -8.73 -4.13 -14.19
CA GLU A 264 -9.37 -4.32 -15.50
C GLU A 264 -10.46 -5.41 -15.47
N GLN A 265 -10.26 -6.47 -14.69
CA GLN A 265 -11.15 -7.62 -14.62
C GLN A 265 -12.29 -7.50 -13.60
N SER A 266 -12.03 -6.87 -12.47
CA SER A 266 -12.90 -6.96 -11.29
C SER A 266 -13.58 -5.66 -10.88
N TYR A 267 -13.14 -4.50 -11.42
CA TYR A 267 -13.73 -3.23 -11.03
C TYR A 267 -14.91 -2.90 -11.93
N ASP A 268 -16.06 -2.61 -11.30
CA ASP A 268 -17.21 -2.07 -12.01
C ASP A 268 -16.95 -0.61 -12.38
N LEU A 269 -16.62 -0.37 -13.65
CA LEU A 269 -16.25 0.93 -14.20
C LEU A 269 -17.29 1.37 -15.21
N SER A 270 -17.79 2.58 -15.06
CA SER A 270 -18.60 3.20 -16.10
C SER A 270 -17.82 3.31 -17.42
N PRO A 271 -18.49 3.35 -18.60
CA PRO A 271 -17.80 3.44 -19.89
C PRO A 271 -16.81 4.62 -19.99
N GLN A 272 -17.14 5.77 -19.40
CA GLN A 272 -16.28 6.94 -19.40
C GLN A 272 -15.06 6.80 -18.50
N GLU A 273 -15.23 6.25 -17.29
CA GLU A 273 -14.14 5.94 -16.37
C GLU A 273 -13.23 4.87 -16.94
N ARG A 274 -13.82 3.81 -17.52
CA ARG A 274 -13.07 2.70 -18.13
C ARG A 274 -12.09 3.21 -19.19
N GLY A 275 -12.50 4.11 -20.08
CA GLY A 275 -11.63 4.69 -21.10
C GLY A 275 -10.39 5.37 -20.50
N LYS A 276 -10.58 6.25 -19.51
CA LYS A 276 -9.50 6.97 -18.84
C LYS A 276 -8.59 6.03 -18.06
N ILE A 277 -9.17 5.13 -17.27
CA ILE A 277 -8.42 4.19 -16.43
C ILE A 277 -7.58 3.24 -17.26
N ILE A 278 -8.15 2.67 -18.35
CA ILE A 278 -7.41 1.78 -19.27
C ILE A 278 -6.26 2.53 -19.94
N GLU A 279 -6.44 3.79 -20.32
CA GLU A 279 -5.37 4.58 -20.90
C GLU A 279 -4.22 4.81 -19.90
N VAL A 280 -4.53 5.20 -18.66
CA VAL A 280 -3.55 5.37 -17.59
C VAL A 280 -2.83 4.06 -17.31
N ILE A 281 -3.57 2.96 -17.11
CA ILE A 281 -3.00 1.62 -16.91
C ILE A 281 -2.10 1.23 -18.07
N ARG A 282 -2.52 1.43 -19.32
CA ARG A 282 -1.69 1.13 -20.51
C ARG A 282 -0.38 1.89 -20.51
N ASN A 283 -0.42 3.18 -20.19
CA ASN A 283 0.78 4.01 -20.11
C ASN A 283 1.71 3.54 -18.98
N ARG A 284 1.16 3.25 -17.81
CA ARG A 284 1.93 2.77 -16.66
C ARG A 284 2.51 1.37 -16.91
N ARG A 285 1.74 0.45 -17.50
CA ARG A 285 2.24 -0.87 -17.95
C ARG A 285 3.42 -0.73 -18.91
N ALA A 286 3.32 0.17 -19.90
CA ALA A 286 4.40 0.40 -20.86
C ALA A 286 5.68 0.87 -20.15
N LEU A 287 5.56 1.73 -19.14
CA LEU A 287 6.70 2.17 -18.32
C LEU A 287 7.30 1.02 -17.51
N LEU A 288 6.47 0.25 -16.81
CA LEU A 288 6.92 -0.88 -15.99
C LEU A 288 7.60 -1.96 -16.83
N GLU A 289 7.04 -2.30 -17.98
CA GLU A 289 7.66 -3.25 -18.93
C GLU A 289 8.99 -2.73 -19.47
N PHE A 290 9.10 -1.42 -19.70
CA PHE A 290 10.37 -0.82 -20.10
C PHE A 290 11.42 -0.91 -18.99
N GLU A 291 11.05 -0.64 -17.73
CA GLU A 291 11.94 -0.78 -16.58
C GLU A 291 12.33 -2.25 -16.34
N LEU A 292 11.39 -3.20 -16.46
CA LEU A 292 11.69 -4.64 -16.42
C LEU A 292 12.69 -5.03 -17.50
N GLY A 293 12.52 -4.52 -18.73
CA GLY A 293 13.47 -4.74 -19.82
C GLY A 293 14.89 -4.29 -19.47
N LYS A 294 15.04 -3.15 -18.79
CA LYS A 294 16.35 -2.65 -18.32
C LYS A 294 16.94 -3.52 -17.21
N LEU A 295 16.11 -3.92 -16.23
CA LEU A 295 16.54 -4.77 -15.13
C LEU A 295 17.03 -6.13 -15.63
N HIS A 296 16.29 -6.77 -16.54
CA HIS A 296 16.70 -8.02 -17.18
C HIS A 296 17.99 -7.86 -18.01
N ALA A 297 18.12 -6.75 -18.73
CA ALA A 297 19.35 -6.45 -19.46
C ALA A 297 20.56 -6.32 -18.51
N ALA A 298 20.40 -5.61 -17.39
CA ALA A 298 21.47 -5.45 -16.39
C ALA A 298 21.89 -6.81 -15.77
N GLN A 299 20.92 -7.72 -15.57
CA GLN A 299 21.18 -9.09 -15.10
C GLN A 299 21.78 -10.00 -16.18
N GLY A 300 21.79 -9.58 -17.45
CA GLY A 300 22.26 -10.36 -18.59
C GLY A 300 21.24 -11.35 -19.15
N ASP A 301 19.96 -11.24 -18.76
CA ASP A 301 18.86 -12.02 -19.32
C ASP A 301 18.33 -11.33 -20.59
N GLU A 302 18.98 -11.63 -21.72
CA GLU A 302 18.67 -11.02 -23.02
C GLU A 302 17.26 -11.37 -23.52
N VAL A 303 16.76 -12.57 -23.20
CA VAL A 303 15.46 -13.06 -23.63
C VAL A 303 14.35 -12.30 -22.94
N GLN A 304 14.35 -12.30 -21.61
CA GLN A 304 13.34 -11.58 -20.81
C GLN A 304 13.43 -10.06 -21.05
N SER A 305 14.64 -9.52 -21.24
CA SER A 305 14.85 -8.12 -21.61
C SER A 305 14.14 -7.79 -22.93
N ARG A 306 14.33 -8.61 -23.96
CA ARG A 306 13.69 -8.41 -25.29
C ARG A 306 12.18 -8.49 -25.23
N GLU A 307 11.66 -9.49 -24.51
CA GLU A 307 10.22 -9.68 -24.35
C GLU A 307 9.58 -8.48 -23.63
N SER A 308 10.20 -8.00 -22.55
CA SER A 308 9.69 -6.85 -21.79
C SER A 308 9.72 -5.57 -22.66
N PHE A 309 10.80 -5.28 -23.39
CA PHE A 309 10.83 -4.15 -24.30
C PHE A 309 9.81 -4.28 -25.44
N ALA A 310 9.56 -5.48 -25.94
CA ALA A 310 8.57 -5.72 -26.99
C ALA A 310 7.15 -5.47 -26.46
N ARG A 311 6.83 -5.91 -25.23
CA ARG A 311 5.54 -5.59 -24.58
C ARG A 311 5.41 -4.08 -24.35
N ALA A 312 6.46 -3.41 -23.90
CA ALA A 312 6.46 -1.96 -23.74
C ALA A 312 6.18 -1.23 -25.08
N ASP A 313 6.83 -1.64 -26.19
CA ASP A 313 6.63 -1.04 -27.51
C ASP A 313 5.23 -1.31 -28.07
N HIS A 314 4.65 -2.48 -27.80
CA HIS A 314 3.28 -2.82 -28.19
C HIS A 314 2.26 -1.91 -27.46
N LEU A 315 2.45 -1.69 -26.16
CA LEU A 315 1.58 -0.84 -25.33
C LEU A 315 1.71 0.63 -25.70
N ARG A 316 2.95 1.12 -25.85
CA ARG A 316 3.25 2.51 -26.20
C ARG A 316 4.56 2.60 -26.98
N ARG A 317 4.46 2.87 -28.28
CA ARG A 317 5.62 3.07 -29.16
C ARG A 317 6.37 4.33 -28.76
N THR A 318 7.64 4.18 -28.37
CA THR A 318 8.54 5.29 -28.08
C THR A 318 9.88 5.08 -28.79
N TRP A 319 10.61 6.17 -29.04
CA TRP A 319 11.95 6.03 -29.60
C TRP A 319 12.87 5.26 -28.63
N LYS A 320 12.67 5.41 -27.31
CA LYS A 320 13.45 4.71 -26.26
C LYS A 320 13.26 3.19 -26.35
N THR A 321 12.02 2.71 -26.46
CA THR A 321 11.72 1.27 -26.58
C THR A 321 12.33 0.70 -27.86
N ARG A 322 12.26 1.42 -28.97
CA ARG A 322 12.82 0.98 -30.25
C ARG A 322 14.34 0.90 -30.23
N VAL A 323 15.01 1.90 -29.63
CA VAL A 323 16.47 1.87 -29.45
C VAL A 323 16.88 0.72 -28.54
N ALA A 324 16.16 0.49 -27.44
CA ALA A 324 16.43 -0.62 -26.52
C ALA A 324 16.28 -1.98 -27.21
N LEU A 325 15.21 -2.19 -28.00
CA LEU A 325 15.02 -3.40 -28.81
C LEU A 325 16.13 -3.61 -29.84
N TRP A 326 16.53 -2.55 -30.54
CA TRP A 326 17.62 -2.60 -31.48
C TRP A 326 18.95 -2.96 -30.78
N LEU A 327 19.29 -2.29 -29.69
CA LEU A 327 20.49 -2.59 -28.90
C LEU A 327 20.48 -4.02 -28.36
N ASN A 328 19.36 -4.50 -27.84
CA ASN A 328 19.24 -5.86 -27.36
C ASN A 328 19.53 -6.91 -28.45
N ARG A 329 19.22 -6.58 -29.72
CA ARG A 329 19.45 -7.45 -30.88
C ARG A 329 20.89 -7.38 -31.41
N VAL A 330 21.46 -6.17 -31.47
CA VAL A 330 22.73 -5.90 -32.20
C VAL A 330 23.94 -5.91 -31.23
N SER A 331 23.75 -5.43 -30.01
CA SER A 331 24.82 -5.31 -29.02
C SER A 331 24.31 -5.46 -27.58
N PRO A 332 23.90 -6.68 -27.16
CA PRO A 332 23.36 -6.92 -25.82
C PRO A 332 24.32 -6.49 -24.71
N ASN A 333 25.61 -6.69 -24.90
CA ASN A 333 26.63 -6.28 -23.91
C ASN A 333 26.69 -4.76 -23.70
N LEU A 334 26.50 -3.97 -24.76
CA LEU A 334 26.41 -2.51 -24.64
C LEU A 334 25.13 -2.11 -23.88
N LEU A 335 24.00 -2.73 -24.20
CA LEU A 335 22.75 -2.50 -23.49
C LEU A 335 22.89 -2.84 -21.99
N LYS A 336 23.48 -4.00 -21.67
CA LYS A 336 23.80 -4.40 -20.29
C LYS A 336 24.64 -3.34 -19.58
N ALA A 337 25.73 -2.86 -20.21
CA ALA A 337 26.59 -1.85 -19.62
C ALA A 337 25.87 -0.50 -19.37
N ILE A 338 24.95 -0.11 -20.28
CA ILE A 338 24.12 1.09 -20.11
C ILE A 338 23.14 0.93 -18.96
N CYS A 339 22.47 -0.22 -18.85
CA CYS A 339 21.46 -0.47 -17.84
C CYS A 339 22.09 -0.66 -16.46
N SER A 340 23.24 -1.34 -16.33
CA SER A 340 23.93 -1.54 -15.04
C SER A 340 24.50 -0.26 -14.41
N ARG A 341 24.65 0.83 -15.16
CA ARG A 341 25.10 2.13 -14.61
C ARG A 341 23.97 2.95 -13.96
N ARG A 342 22.72 2.51 -14.10
CA ARG A 342 21.52 3.24 -13.67
C ARG A 342 20.69 2.45 -12.65
N VAL A 343 21.10 1.25 -12.33
CA VAL A 343 20.62 0.41 -11.23
C VAL A 343 21.62 0.55 -10.06
#